data_c174f67a23cf8e5d0743e0a2b481636b
#
_entry.id   c174f67a23cf8e5d0743e0a2b481636b
#
_cell.length_a   1.000
_cell.length_b   1.000
_cell.length_c   1.000
_cell.angle_alpha   90.00
_cell.angle_beta   90.00
_cell.angle_gamma   90.00
#
_symmetry.space_group_name_H-M   'P 1'
#
loop_
_entity.id
_entity.type
_entity.pdbx_description
1 polymer ?
#
loop_
_entity_poly.entity_id
_entity_poly.type
_entity_poly.pdbx_seq_one_letter_code
_entity_poly.pdbx_strand_id
1 'polypeptide(L)'
;MLRCDQFQISVAFITMGGVTPLLQTLKELEKKGVKGQILTTNYLNFSEPRALEKLNGLKNITLKMYDVEAAGNGFHTKGYIFKKEEIYRIIIGSSNMTSAALTVNKEWNTKLISTENGDVAEEIIKEFNNLWNSEYALPYNDFYEIYKERYNIIKHQREIAKSEEIPSLEKYRLKPNSMQERFIVNLRKILEQGEERALLISATGTGKTYASAFAMREMGFQRVLFLVHRNQIAKQAIKSYRKVFGGSVSMGMVTGKYQEYDKDYIFATIQTLSKEETLQRYSRQRFDAIVIDEYTIIGLSQEAA
;
A
#
# COMPACT_ATOMS: atom_id res chain seq x y z
N MET A 1 21.23 21.71 0.35
CA MET A 1 20.41 22.57 -0.52
C MET A 1 20.97 23.99 -0.65
N LEU A 2 21.17 24.79 0.39
CA LEU A 2 21.61 26.19 0.31
C LEU A 2 22.97 26.48 -0.35
N ARG A 3 23.78 25.47 -0.61
CA ARG A 3 25.11 25.56 -1.23
C ARG A 3 25.20 24.90 -2.60
N CYS A 4 24.08 24.63 -3.26
CA CYS A 4 24.09 24.05 -4.60
C CYS A 4 23.97 25.16 -5.67
N ASP A 5 24.41 24.86 -6.87
CA ASP A 5 24.32 25.70 -8.06
C ASP A 5 23.07 25.35 -8.90
N GLN A 6 22.58 24.14 -8.74
CA GLN A 6 21.31 23.65 -9.29
C GLN A 6 20.79 22.48 -8.45
N PHE A 7 19.48 22.22 -8.56
CA PHE A 7 18.86 21.06 -7.93
C PHE A 7 17.77 20.44 -8.81
N GLN A 8 17.61 19.13 -8.63
CA GLN A 8 16.57 18.34 -9.28
C GLN A 8 15.89 17.48 -8.20
N ILE A 9 14.56 17.45 -8.21
CA ILE A 9 13.77 16.67 -7.25
C ILE A 9 12.74 15.85 -8.02
N SER A 10 12.71 14.56 -7.74
CA SER A 10 11.74 13.61 -8.28
C SER A 10 11.02 12.93 -7.13
N VAL A 11 9.73 13.19 -6.96
CA VAL A 11 8.93 12.65 -5.86
C VAL A 11 7.51 12.34 -6.33
N ALA A 12 6.95 11.23 -5.84
CA ALA A 12 5.60 10.86 -6.23
C ALA A 12 4.54 11.82 -5.66
N PHE A 13 4.75 12.35 -4.45
CA PHE A 13 3.75 13.17 -3.76
C PHE A 13 4.36 14.45 -3.18
N ILE A 14 3.62 15.57 -3.33
CA ILE A 14 3.98 16.87 -2.80
C ILE A 14 2.78 17.43 -2.02
N THR A 15 2.99 17.76 -0.74
CA THR A 15 1.97 18.39 0.11
C THR A 15 2.46 19.73 0.68
N MET A 16 1.54 20.60 1.10
CA MET A 16 1.91 21.85 1.78
C MET A 16 2.77 21.61 3.03
N GLY A 17 2.47 20.54 3.79
CA GLY A 17 3.28 20.17 4.94
C GLY A 17 4.71 19.77 4.60
N GLY A 18 4.96 19.26 3.38
CA GLY A 18 6.30 18.98 2.88
C GLY A 18 7.01 20.20 2.29
N VAL A 19 6.27 21.10 1.64
CA VAL A 19 6.83 22.33 1.05
C VAL A 19 7.16 23.40 2.10
N THR A 20 6.29 23.56 3.09
CA THR A 20 6.43 24.63 4.12
C THR A 20 7.79 24.66 4.79
N PRO A 21 8.38 23.56 5.28
CA PRO A 21 9.70 23.55 5.90
C PRO A 21 10.83 23.94 4.94
N LEU A 22 10.63 23.72 3.64
CA LEU A 22 11.62 24.00 2.60
C LEU A 22 11.48 25.42 2.00
N LEU A 23 10.35 26.08 2.24
CA LEU A 23 9.96 27.30 1.51
C LEU A 23 10.97 28.44 1.70
N GLN A 24 11.48 28.63 2.90
CA GLN A 24 12.50 29.66 3.16
C GLN A 24 13.78 29.37 2.37
N THR A 25 14.25 28.13 2.42
CA THR A 25 15.43 27.68 1.65
C THR A 25 15.24 27.86 0.15
N LEU A 26 14.06 27.51 -0.37
CA LEU A 26 13.73 27.67 -1.80
C LEU A 26 13.72 29.14 -2.22
N LYS A 27 13.17 30.03 -1.39
CA LYS A 27 13.23 31.50 -1.63
C LYS A 27 14.64 32.06 -1.58
N GLU A 28 15.51 31.53 -0.71
CA GLU A 28 16.92 31.93 -0.70
C GLU A 28 17.66 31.48 -1.95
N LEU A 29 17.34 30.28 -2.47
CA LEU A 29 17.85 29.79 -3.75
C LEU A 29 17.33 30.63 -4.93
N GLU A 30 16.06 31.05 -4.89
CA GLU A 30 15.49 31.97 -5.87
C GLU A 30 16.27 33.30 -5.92
N LYS A 31 16.53 33.91 -4.76
CA LYS A 31 17.33 35.15 -4.67
C LYS A 31 18.75 35.00 -5.21
N LYS A 32 19.31 33.79 -5.11
CA LYS A 32 20.65 33.44 -5.65
C LYS A 32 20.61 33.05 -7.13
N GLY A 33 19.45 32.99 -7.76
CA GLY A 33 19.29 32.54 -9.14
C GLY A 33 19.56 31.05 -9.38
N VAL A 34 19.58 30.22 -8.33
CA VAL A 34 19.82 28.78 -8.41
C VAL A 34 18.63 28.12 -9.05
N LYS A 35 18.84 27.47 -10.20
CA LYS A 35 17.77 26.80 -10.95
C LYS A 35 17.37 25.47 -10.31
N GLY A 36 16.07 25.21 -10.27
CA GLY A 36 15.49 23.99 -9.76
C GLY A 36 14.53 23.33 -10.74
N GLN A 37 14.57 22.01 -10.83
CA GLN A 37 13.62 21.18 -11.56
C GLN A 37 12.91 20.27 -10.58
N ILE A 38 11.58 20.27 -10.61
CA ILE A 38 10.77 19.40 -9.75
C ILE A 38 9.84 18.58 -10.63
N LEU A 39 9.93 17.26 -10.52
CA LEU A 39 9.07 16.30 -11.18
C LEU A 39 8.22 15.57 -10.13
N THR A 40 6.91 15.60 -10.31
CA THR A 40 5.95 14.85 -9.51
C THR A 40 5.02 14.05 -10.41
N THR A 41 4.00 13.39 -9.88
CA THR A 41 3.10 12.54 -10.67
C THR A 41 1.63 12.77 -10.27
N ASN A 42 0.73 12.44 -11.19
CA ASN A 42 -0.72 12.40 -10.95
C ASN A 42 -1.17 11.11 -10.24
N TYR A 43 -0.25 10.21 -9.88
CA TYR A 43 -0.57 8.95 -9.24
C TYR A 43 -1.44 9.14 -7.99
N LEU A 44 -2.60 8.49 -7.96
CA LEU A 44 -3.60 8.54 -6.90
C LEU A 44 -4.08 9.96 -6.52
N ASN A 45 -3.69 11.01 -7.25
CA ASN A 45 -4.02 12.42 -6.96
C ASN A 45 -3.75 12.80 -5.50
N PHE A 46 -2.53 12.50 -4.99
CA PHE A 46 -2.13 12.84 -3.62
C PHE A 46 -1.35 14.16 -3.51
N SER A 47 -0.79 14.67 -4.62
CA SER A 47 -0.11 15.96 -4.60
C SER A 47 -1.12 17.09 -4.44
N GLU A 48 -0.91 17.97 -3.44
CA GLU A 48 -1.84 19.06 -3.16
C GLU A 48 -1.67 20.20 -4.19
N PRO A 49 -2.74 20.64 -4.89
CA PRO A 49 -2.67 21.73 -5.88
C PRO A 49 -2.05 23.01 -5.31
N ARG A 50 -2.37 23.37 -4.06
CA ARG A 50 -1.79 24.54 -3.37
C ARG A 50 -0.27 24.42 -3.20
N ALA A 51 0.25 23.22 -2.99
CA ALA A 51 1.69 22.99 -2.87
C ALA A 51 2.39 23.13 -4.22
N LEU A 52 1.77 22.62 -5.29
CA LEU A 52 2.25 22.76 -6.67
C LEU A 52 2.26 24.22 -7.11
N GLU A 53 1.18 24.93 -6.84
CA GLU A 53 1.06 26.38 -7.12
C GLU A 53 2.14 27.19 -6.38
N LYS A 54 2.39 26.83 -5.09
CA LYS A 54 3.43 27.51 -4.30
C LYS A 54 4.84 27.30 -4.84
N LEU A 55 5.14 26.10 -5.34
CA LEU A 55 6.42 25.80 -5.97
C LEU A 55 6.54 26.49 -7.34
N ASN A 56 5.50 26.47 -8.15
CA ASN A 56 5.50 27.13 -9.46
C ASN A 56 5.57 28.66 -9.36
N GLY A 57 5.13 29.23 -8.23
CA GLY A 57 5.27 30.67 -7.96
C GLY A 57 6.71 31.14 -7.71
N LEU A 58 7.69 30.24 -7.57
CA LEU A 58 9.11 30.54 -7.46
C LEU A 58 9.75 30.58 -8.84
N LYS A 59 10.28 31.75 -9.24
CA LYS A 59 10.77 32.01 -10.60
C LYS A 59 11.94 31.14 -11.06
N ASN A 60 12.67 30.57 -10.09
CA ASN A 60 13.82 29.69 -10.35
C ASN A 60 13.44 28.21 -10.45
N ILE A 61 12.18 27.85 -10.23
CA ILE A 61 11.70 26.46 -10.26
C ILE A 61 10.91 26.21 -11.54
N THR A 62 11.26 25.14 -12.24
CA THR A 62 10.44 24.54 -13.27
C THR A 62 9.76 23.30 -12.70
N LEU A 63 8.43 23.25 -12.77
CA LEU A 63 7.62 22.15 -12.27
C LEU A 63 6.99 21.38 -13.41
N LYS A 64 7.14 20.06 -13.41
CA LYS A 64 6.46 19.16 -14.33
C LYS A 64 5.71 18.05 -13.56
N MET A 65 4.68 17.51 -14.18
CA MET A 65 3.94 16.35 -13.69
C MET A 65 4.01 15.20 -14.68
N TYR A 66 4.46 14.05 -14.23
CA TYR A 66 4.49 12.83 -15.03
C TYR A 66 3.11 12.17 -14.99
N ASP A 67 2.51 12.00 -16.16
CA ASP A 67 1.21 11.35 -16.30
C ASP A 67 1.38 9.84 -16.35
N VAL A 68 1.20 9.17 -15.20
CA VAL A 68 1.33 7.71 -15.07
C VAL A 68 0.20 6.95 -15.77
N GLU A 69 -0.96 7.57 -15.96
CA GLU A 69 -2.09 6.95 -16.63
C GLU A 69 -1.84 6.87 -18.14
N ALA A 70 -1.35 7.97 -18.74
CA ALA A 70 -0.99 8.00 -20.15
C ALA A 70 0.25 7.15 -20.45
N ALA A 71 1.24 7.16 -19.56
CA ALA A 71 2.48 6.39 -19.74
C ALA A 71 2.29 4.87 -19.57
N GLY A 72 1.23 4.43 -18.87
CA GLY A 72 1.02 3.02 -18.56
C GLY A 72 2.06 2.42 -17.60
N ASN A 73 2.98 3.21 -17.09
CA ASN A 73 4.08 2.80 -16.21
C ASN A 73 3.99 3.52 -14.86
N GLY A 74 4.32 2.79 -13.78
CA GLY A 74 4.34 3.38 -12.44
C GLY A 74 5.50 4.34 -12.25
N PHE A 75 5.22 5.51 -11.66
CA PHE A 75 6.24 6.47 -11.21
C PHE A 75 6.25 6.47 -9.68
N HIS A 76 7.33 5.99 -9.09
CA HIS A 76 7.45 5.92 -7.62
C HIS A 76 8.84 6.34 -7.12
N THR A 77 9.55 7.15 -7.91
CA THR A 77 10.88 7.65 -7.54
C THR A 77 10.81 8.67 -6.40
N LYS A 78 11.81 8.69 -5.54
CA LYS A 78 12.01 9.71 -4.51
C LYS A 78 13.50 10.02 -4.47
N GLY A 79 13.87 11.01 -5.25
CA GLY A 79 15.24 11.45 -5.41
C GLY A 79 15.38 12.96 -5.27
N TYR A 80 16.43 13.37 -4.57
CA TYR A 80 16.80 14.77 -4.38
C TYR A 80 18.25 14.93 -4.80
N ILE A 81 18.50 15.63 -5.89
CA ILE A 81 19.81 15.79 -6.52
C ILE A 81 20.24 17.26 -6.37
N PHE A 82 21.41 17.48 -5.81
CA PHE A 82 21.99 18.81 -5.63
C PHE A 82 23.38 18.83 -6.25
N LYS A 83 23.61 19.68 -7.24
CA LYS A 83 24.90 19.87 -7.87
C LYS A 83 25.58 21.12 -7.31
N LYS A 84 26.86 21.03 -7.00
CA LYS A 84 27.73 22.16 -6.71
C LYS A 84 29.07 21.92 -7.40
N GLU A 85 29.40 22.78 -8.37
CA GLU A 85 30.56 22.59 -9.24
C GLU A 85 30.49 21.22 -9.89
N GLU A 86 31.49 20.35 -9.70
CA GLU A 86 31.54 18.98 -10.25
C GLU A 86 30.96 17.93 -9.28
N ILE A 87 30.50 18.34 -8.08
CA ILE A 87 30.06 17.42 -7.03
C ILE A 87 28.56 17.34 -6.98
N TYR A 88 28.03 16.12 -7.06
CA TYR A 88 26.64 15.79 -6.82
C TYR A 88 26.45 15.25 -5.40
N ARG A 89 25.41 15.75 -4.72
CA ARG A 89 24.87 15.19 -3.48
C ARG A 89 23.47 14.70 -3.76
N ILE A 90 23.31 13.38 -3.77
CA ILE A 90 22.07 12.72 -4.12
C ILE A 90 21.50 12.05 -2.88
N ILE A 91 20.21 12.24 -2.63
CA ILE A 91 19.46 11.53 -1.59
C ILE A 91 18.38 10.73 -2.31
N ILE A 92 18.39 9.43 -2.17
CA ILE A 92 17.39 8.51 -2.70
C ILE A 92 16.84 7.64 -1.57
N GLY A 93 15.55 7.32 -1.63
CA GLY A 93 14.93 6.47 -0.61
C GLY A 93 13.41 6.42 -0.71
N SER A 94 12.76 6.37 0.44
CA SER A 94 11.31 6.25 0.53
C SER A 94 10.58 7.59 0.74
N SER A 95 11.31 8.69 1.01
CA SER A 95 10.73 9.96 1.43
C SER A 95 10.14 10.79 0.29
N ASN A 96 8.82 10.93 0.29
CA ASN A 96 8.13 11.95 -0.52
C ASN A 96 8.26 13.35 0.11
N MET A 97 7.90 14.40 -0.65
CA MET A 97 7.83 15.77 -0.14
C MET A 97 6.50 16.00 0.61
N THR A 98 6.35 15.30 1.74
CA THR A 98 5.15 15.35 2.60
C THR A 98 5.56 15.55 4.06
N SER A 99 4.68 16.14 4.88
CA SER A 99 4.94 16.30 6.32
C SER A 99 5.23 14.96 6.99
N ALA A 100 4.42 13.94 6.69
CA ALA A 100 4.59 12.61 7.29
C ALA A 100 5.96 12.01 6.97
N ALA A 101 6.42 12.08 5.71
CA ALA A 101 7.72 11.55 5.32
C ALA A 101 8.90 12.33 5.89
N LEU A 102 8.75 13.65 6.11
CA LEU A 102 9.83 14.50 6.62
C LEU A 102 9.93 14.54 8.14
N THR A 103 8.86 14.22 8.89
CA THR A 103 8.80 14.45 10.34
C THR A 103 8.32 13.27 11.19
N VAL A 104 7.46 12.38 10.65
CA VAL A 104 6.75 11.37 11.46
C VAL A 104 7.11 9.95 11.07
N ASN A 105 7.14 9.66 9.77
CA ASN A 105 7.39 8.31 9.29
C ASN A 105 8.85 7.88 9.51
N LYS A 106 9.03 6.57 9.67
CA LYS A 106 10.38 5.98 9.61
C LYS A 106 10.70 5.72 8.15
N GLU A 107 11.54 6.58 7.59
CA GLU A 107 11.93 6.54 6.18
C GLU A 107 13.39 6.10 6.05
N TRP A 108 13.66 5.27 5.05
CA TRP A 108 15.02 4.90 4.70
C TRP A 108 15.52 5.75 3.54
N ASN A 109 16.60 6.52 3.78
CA ASN A 109 17.22 7.36 2.76
C ASN A 109 18.72 7.12 2.74
N THR A 110 19.26 6.96 1.54
CA THR A 110 20.70 6.86 1.30
C THR A 110 21.20 8.18 0.73
N LYS A 111 22.31 8.69 1.26
CA LYS A 111 23.01 9.86 0.74
C LYS A 111 24.25 9.40 -0.02
N LEU A 112 24.32 9.74 -1.30
CA LEU A 112 25.46 9.56 -2.18
C LEU A 112 26.16 10.90 -2.40
N ILE A 113 27.49 10.91 -2.38
CA ILE A 113 28.33 12.04 -2.83
C ILE A 113 29.21 11.49 -3.93
N SER A 114 29.16 12.10 -5.10
CA SER A 114 29.88 11.64 -6.28
C SER A 114 30.24 12.81 -7.18
N THR A 115 31.13 12.57 -8.13
CA THR A 115 31.32 13.42 -9.32
C THR A 115 30.34 13.02 -10.41
N GLU A 116 30.27 13.80 -11.47
CA GLU A 116 29.41 13.53 -12.65
C GLU A 116 29.74 12.18 -13.32
N ASN A 117 30.97 11.76 -13.26
CA ASN A 117 31.47 10.51 -13.88
C ASN A 117 31.39 9.29 -12.94
N GLY A 118 30.73 9.40 -11.79
CA GLY A 118 30.52 8.24 -10.92
C GLY A 118 29.34 7.42 -11.39
N ASP A 119 29.53 6.13 -11.67
CA ASP A 119 28.57 5.21 -12.29
C ASP A 119 27.13 5.34 -11.75
N VAL A 120 26.96 5.32 -10.42
CA VAL A 120 25.64 5.42 -9.78
C VAL A 120 25.02 6.81 -9.94
N ALA A 121 25.82 7.87 -9.86
CA ALA A 121 25.33 9.24 -10.02
C ALA A 121 24.91 9.49 -11.46
N GLU A 122 25.67 9.02 -12.43
CA GLU A 122 25.37 9.09 -13.86
C GLU A 122 24.05 8.41 -14.18
N GLU A 123 23.84 7.19 -13.69
CA GLU A 123 22.58 6.46 -13.89
C GLU A 123 21.36 7.21 -13.31
N ILE A 124 21.45 7.72 -12.07
CA ILE A 124 20.37 8.46 -11.43
C ILE A 124 20.04 9.75 -12.18
N ILE A 125 21.06 10.49 -12.62
CA ILE A 125 20.89 11.73 -13.38
C ILE A 125 20.28 11.43 -14.74
N LYS A 126 20.75 10.38 -15.41
CA LYS A 126 20.23 9.94 -16.70
C LYS A 126 18.76 9.52 -16.58
N GLU A 127 18.40 8.77 -15.56
CA GLU A 127 17.02 8.37 -15.32
C GLU A 127 16.13 9.59 -15.04
N PHE A 128 16.57 10.55 -14.19
CA PHE A 128 15.83 11.79 -13.98
C PHE A 128 15.63 12.54 -15.31
N ASN A 129 16.66 12.68 -16.12
CA ASN A 129 16.58 13.38 -17.39
C ASN A 129 15.67 12.68 -18.41
N ASN A 130 15.67 11.35 -18.43
CA ASN A 130 14.77 10.56 -19.27
C ASN A 130 13.29 10.80 -18.88
N LEU A 131 13.00 10.76 -17.59
CA LEU A 131 11.65 11.06 -17.08
C LEU A 131 11.26 12.51 -17.35
N TRP A 132 12.17 13.45 -17.11
CA TRP A 132 11.95 14.89 -17.29
C TRP A 132 11.67 15.27 -18.74
N ASN A 133 12.35 14.63 -19.69
CA ASN A 133 12.21 14.90 -21.13
C ASN A 133 11.21 13.98 -21.83
N SER A 134 10.55 13.10 -21.08
CA SER A 134 9.49 12.24 -21.60
C SER A 134 8.30 13.07 -22.09
N GLU A 135 7.62 12.61 -23.11
CA GLU A 135 6.35 13.18 -23.60
C GLU A 135 5.23 13.17 -22.54
N TYR A 136 5.35 12.27 -21.54
CA TYR A 136 4.42 12.17 -20.41
C TYR A 136 4.73 13.16 -19.28
N ALA A 137 5.84 13.90 -19.33
CA ALA A 137 6.22 14.90 -18.33
C ALA A 137 5.68 16.28 -18.71
N LEU A 138 4.43 16.53 -18.36
CA LEU A 138 3.69 17.73 -18.73
C LEU A 138 4.18 18.95 -17.94
N PRO A 139 4.40 20.11 -18.59
CA PRO A 139 4.68 21.39 -17.94
C PRO A 139 3.50 21.84 -17.05
N TYR A 140 3.79 22.68 -16.05
CA TYR A 140 2.78 23.16 -15.10
C TYR A 140 1.52 23.71 -15.77
N ASN A 141 1.67 24.55 -16.76
CA ASN A 141 0.53 25.20 -17.43
C ASN A 141 -0.37 24.21 -18.19
N ASP A 142 0.17 23.07 -18.61
CA ASP A 142 -0.55 22.09 -19.41
C ASP A 142 -1.36 21.10 -18.54
N PHE A 143 -0.89 20.85 -17.30
CA PHE A 143 -1.57 19.87 -16.44
C PHE A 143 -2.40 20.48 -15.30
N TYR A 144 -2.05 21.69 -14.82
CA TYR A 144 -2.46 22.14 -13.49
C TYR A 144 -3.97 22.27 -13.31
N GLU A 145 -4.69 22.91 -14.25
CA GLU A 145 -6.14 23.13 -14.10
C GLU A 145 -6.90 21.78 -14.13
N ILE A 146 -6.57 20.90 -15.07
CA ILE A 146 -7.19 19.58 -15.18
C ILE A 146 -6.91 18.75 -13.90
N TYR A 147 -5.67 18.79 -13.44
CA TYR A 147 -5.27 18.08 -12.22
C TYR A 147 -6.00 18.61 -10.98
N LYS A 148 -6.12 19.94 -10.85
CA LYS A 148 -6.78 20.61 -9.74
C LYS A 148 -8.27 20.27 -9.66
N GLU A 149 -8.96 20.28 -10.79
CA GLU A 149 -10.37 19.87 -10.87
C GLU A 149 -10.52 18.40 -10.42
N ARG A 150 -9.72 17.51 -10.98
CA ARG A 150 -9.72 16.09 -10.63
C ARG A 150 -9.40 15.86 -9.16
N TYR A 151 -8.40 16.55 -8.63
CA TYR A 151 -8.05 16.50 -7.20
C TYR A 151 -9.24 16.91 -6.32
N ASN A 152 -9.94 17.99 -6.64
CA ASN A 152 -11.07 18.50 -5.89
C ASN A 152 -12.24 17.50 -5.91
N ILE A 153 -12.54 16.89 -7.05
CA ILE A 153 -13.58 15.85 -7.17
C ILE A 153 -13.23 14.67 -6.27
N ILE A 154 -12.01 14.15 -6.36
CA ILE A 154 -11.57 13.00 -5.57
C ILE A 154 -11.51 13.35 -4.09
N LYS A 155 -11.07 14.55 -3.73
CA LYS A 155 -11.06 15.04 -2.36
C LYS A 155 -12.48 15.11 -1.80
N HIS A 156 -13.41 15.67 -2.55
CA HIS A 156 -14.83 15.77 -2.16
C HIS A 156 -15.46 14.38 -1.98
N GLN A 157 -15.19 13.45 -2.90
CA GLN A 157 -15.62 12.06 -2.76
C GLN A 157 -15.05 11.39 -1.49
N ARG A 158 -13.77 11.64 -1.16
CA ARG A 158 -13.14 11.14 0.08
C ARG A 158 -13.74 11.81 1.32
N GLU A 159 -14.12 13.07 1.25
CA GLU A 159 -14.77 13.80 2.35
C GLU A 159 -16.20 13.31 2.56
N ILE A 160 -16.97 13.09 1.49
CA ILE A 160 -18.31 12.46 1.56
C ILE A 160 -18.18 11.06 2.16
N ALA A 161 -17.24 10.25 1.68
CA ALA A 161 -16.99 8.92 2.23
C ALA A 161 -16.55 8.92 3.71
N LYS A 162 -16.02 10.04 4.21
CA LYS A 162 -15.66 10.22 5.63
C LYS A 162 -16.80 10.87 6.45
N SER A 163 -17.59 11.75 5.84
CA SER A 163 -18.67 12.51 6.50
C SER A 163 -20.02 11.79 6.49
N GLU A 164 -20.20 10.80 5.63
CA GLU A 164 -21.27 9.86 5.84
C GLU A 164 -20.98 9.21 7.19
N GLU A 165 -21.66 9.71 8.24
CA GLU A 165 -21.89 8.96 9.48
C GLU A 165 -22.18 7.55 9.02
N ILE A 166 -21.35 6.60 9.43
CA ILE A 166 -21.47 5.19 9.07
C ILE A 166 -22.93 4.81 9.25
N PRO A 167 -23.76 4.76 8.18
CA PRO A 167 -25.10 4.23 8.33
C PRO A 167 -24.86 2.79 8.70
N SER A 168 -25.39 2.36 9.84
CA SER A 168 -25.20 1.06 10.47
C SER A 168 -24.42 0.08 9.62
N LEU A 169 -23.30 -0.43 10.10
CA LEU A 169 -22.35 -1.34 9.43
C LEU A 169 -22.98 -2.44 8.53
N GLU A 170 -24.29 -2.60 8.58
CA GLU A 170 -25.11 -3.51 7.77
C GLU A 170 -25.22 -3.11 6.28
N LYS A 171 -24.99 -1.85 5.90
CA LYS A 171 -25.10 -1.39 4.50
C LYS A 171 -23.80 -1.42 3.69
N TYR A 172 -22.65 -1.43 4.34
CA TYR A 172 -21.34 -1.56 3.67
C TYR A 172 -20.80 -2.98 3.77
N ARG A 173 -21.43 -3.91 3.09
CA ARG A 173 -20.79 -5.20 2.82
C ARG A 173 -19.63 -4.94 1.85
N LEU A 174 -18.40 -5.12 2.34
CA LEU A 174 -17.23 -5.18 1.47
C LEU A 174 -17.54 -6.12 0.30
N LYS A 175 -17.30 -5.65 -0.93
CA LYS A 175 -17.46 -6.48 -2.12
C LYS A 175 -16.14 -7.14 -2.47
N PRO A 176 -16.14 -8.39 -2.92
CA PRO A 176 -14.94 -9.04 -3.39
C PRO A 176 -14.42 -8.34 -4.67
N ASN A 177 -13.11 -8.32 -4.86
CA ASN A 177 -12.50 -7.90 -6.11
C ASN A 177 -12.56 -9.03 -7.16
N SER A 178 -12.16 -8.74 -8.41
CA SER A 178 -12.26 -9.70 -9.52
C SER A 178 -11.51 -11.03 -9.28
N MET A 179 -10.38 -11.02 -8.57
CA MET A 179 -9.65 -12.24 -8.20
C MET A 179 -10.43 -13.03 -7.16
N GLN A 180 -10.96 -12.35 -6.16
CA GLN A 180 -11.75 -12.97 -5.09
C GLN A 180 -13.07 -13.52 -5.60
N GLU A 181 -13.73 -12.82 -6.53
CA GLU A 181 -14.93 -13.34 -7.23
C GLU A 181 -14.65 -14.62 -7.99
N ARG A 182 -13.56 -14.66 -8.77
CA ARG A 182 -13.14 -15.88 -9.49
C ARG A 182 -12.87 -17.04 -8.54
N PHE A 183 -12.21 -16.78 -7.42
CA PHE A 183 -11.97 -17.79 -6.41
C PHE A 183 -13.28 -18.34 -5.84
N ILE A 184 -14.23 -17.48 -5.48
CA ILE A 184 -15.54 -17.89 -4.95
C ILE A 184 -16.30 -18.75 -5.96
N VAL A 185 -16.33 -18.34 -7.23
CA VAL A 185 -17.01 -19.09 -8.31
C VAL A 185 -16.36 -20.48 -8.50
N ASN A 186 -15.02 -20.53 -8.50
CA ASN A 186 -14.31 -21.81 -8.66
C ASN A 186 -14.52 -22.71 -7.44
N LEU A 187 -14.47 -22.16 -6.22
CA LEU A 187 -14.71 -22.92 -4.99
C LEU A 187 -16.12 -23.52 -4.98
N ARG A 188 -17.14 -22.76 -5.41
CA ARG A 188 -18.51 -23.25 -5.53
C ARG A 188 -18.61 -24.44 -6.48
N LYS A 189 -17.98 -24.36 -7.65
CA LYS A 189 -17.95 -25.48 -8.61
C LYS A 189 -17.28 -26.72 -8.05
N ILE A 190 -16.17 -26.57 -7.31
CA ILE A 190 -15.45 -27.67 -6.66
C ILE A 190 -16.36 -28.35 -5.66
N LEU A 191 -17.07 -27.60 -4.82
CA LEU A 191 -18.02 -28.13 -3.84
C LEU A 191 -19.22 -28.81 -4.49
N GLU A 192 -19.78 -28.26 -5.57
CA GLU A 192 -20.86 -28.84 -6.35
C GLU A 192 -20.46 -30.17 -7.01
N GLN A 193 -19.17 -30.38 -7.28
CA GLN A 193 -18.62 -31.64 -7.79
C GLN A 193 -18.39 -32.68 -6.69
N GLY A 194 -18.68 -32.34 -5.43
CA GLY A 194 -18.49 -33.23 -4.28
C GLY A 194 -17.06 -33.27 -3.74
N GLU A 195 -16.18 -32.36 -4.20
CA GLU A 195 -14.82 -32.26 -3.70
C GLU A 195 -14.80 -31.50 -2.36
N GLU A 196 -14.04 -32.01 -1.40
CA GLU A 196 -13.96 -31.43 -0.05
C GLU A 196 -12.74 -30.54 0.17
N ARG A 197 -11.87 -30.40 -0.83
CA ARG A 197 -10.59 -29.67 -0.70
C ARG A 197 -10.37 -28.73 -1.87
N ALA A 198 -9.90 -27.53 -1.55
CA ALA A 198 -9.50 -26.53 -2.54
C ALA A 198 -8.22 -25.85 -2.14
N LEU A 199 -7.37 -25.48 -3.12
CA LEU A 199 -6.12 -24.75 -2.91
C LEU A 199 -6.18 -23.41 -3.63
N LEU A 200 -5.97 -22.32 -2.88
CA LEU A 200 -5.82 -20.98 -3.47
C LEU A 200 -4.34 -20.60 -3.54
N ILE A 201 -3.80 -20.54 -4.76
CA ILE A 201 -2.44 -20.03 -5.02
C ILE A 201 -2.55 -18.60 -5.50
N SER A 202 -1.94 -17.68 -4.77
CA SER A 202 -1.94 -16.25 -5.13
C SER A 202 -0.72 -15.54 -4.53
N ALA A 203 -0.24 -14.48 -5.16
CA ALA A 203 0.91 -13.71 -4.69
C ALA A 203 0.66 -13.09 -3.31
N THR A 204 1.73 -12.68 -2.64
CA THR A 204 1.65 -11.98 -1.35
C THR A 204 1.00 -10.60 -1.56
N GLY A 205 0.14 -10.18 -0.63
CA GLY A 205 -0.54 -8.87 -0.73
C GLY A 205 -1.80 -8.82 -1.60
N THR A 206 -2.17 -9.89 -2.29
CA THR A 206 -3.38 -9.93 -3.16
C THR A 206 -4.71 -10.02 -2.39
N GLY A 207 -4.66 -10.13 -1.06
CA GLY A 207 -5.86 -10.21 -0.22
C GLY A 207 -6.41 -11.62 -0.05
N LYS A 208 -5.54 -12.65 0.03
CA LYS A 208 -5.94 -14.06 0.29
C LYS A 208 -6.86 -14.23 1.49
N THR A 209 -6.54 -13.55 2.60
CA THR A 209 -7.37 -13.59 3.82
C THR A 209 -8.77 -13.02 3.59
N TYR A 210 -8.90 -11.98 2.77
CA TYR A 210 -10.21 -11.47 2.35
C TYR A 210 -10.91 -12.44 1.40
N ALA A 211 -10.17 -13.09 0.49
CA ALA A 211 -10.73 -14.08 -0.42
C ALA A 211 -11.35 -15.25 0.36
N SER A 212 -10.65 -15.77 1.38
CA SER A 212 -11.21 -16.81 2.26
C SER A 212 -12.41 -16.31 3.07
N ALA A 213 -12.36 -15.09 3.61
CA ALA A 213 -13.49 -14.53 4.36
C ALA A 213 -14.75 -14.38 3.48
N PHE A 214 -14.60 -13.86 2.27
CA PHE A 214 -15.71 -13.77 1.31
C PHE A 214 -16.23 -15.17 0.91
N ALA A 215 -15.34 -16.11 0.67
CA ALA A 215 -15.72 -17.48 0.34
C ALA A 215 -16.55 -18.13 1.47
N MET A 216 -16.11 -18.03 2.71
CA MET A 216 -16.87 -18.55 3.86
C MET A 216 -18.24 -17.91 3.97
N ARG A 217 -18.36 -16.61 3.72
CA ARG A 217 -19.64 -15.88 3.71
C ARG A 217 -20.55 -16.34 2.59
N GLU A 218 -20.05 -16.40 1.35
CA GLU A 218 -20.83 -16.74 0.17
C GLU A 218 -21.24 -18.22 0.09
N MET A 219 -20.46 -19.11 0.73
CA MET A 219 -20.82 -20.52 0.88
C MET A 219 -21.77 -20.76 2.06
N GLY A 220 -21.98 -19.79 2.94
CA GLY A 220 -22.91 -19.89 4.06
C GLY A 220 -22.40 -20.73 5.23
N PHE A 221 -21.10 -20.98 5.32
CA PHE A 221 -20.51 -21.74 6.44
C PHE A 221 -20.73 -21.02 7.77
N GLN A 222 -21.28 -21.72 8.74
CA GLN A 222 -21.63 -21.16 10.06
C GLN A 222 -20.51 -21.31 11.08
N ARG A 223 -19.70 -22.36 10.96
CA ARG A 223 -18.63 -22.70 11.91
C ARG A 223 -17.33 -22.94 11.15
N VAL A 224 -16.37 -22.06 11.36
CA VAL A 224 -15.11 -22.07 10.60
C VAL A 224 -13.91 -22.09 11.54
N LEU A 225 -12.95 -22.96 11.26
CA LEU A 225 -11.65 -22.97 11.90
C LEU A 225 -10.60 -22.39 10.96
N PHE A 226 -9.95 -21.30 11.38
CA PHE A 226 -8.88 -20.64 10.65
C PHE A 226 -7.54 -20.91 11.33
N LEU A 227 -6.66 -21.63 10.65
CA LEU A 227 -5.37 -22.08 11.17
C LEU A 227 -4.22 -21.26 10.62
N VAL A 228 -3.31 -20.85 11.50
CA VAL A 228 -2.10 -20.09 11.18
C VAL A 228 -0.91 -20.53 12.03
N HIS A 229 0.30 -20.17 11.61
CA HIS A 229 1.51 -20.43 12.40
C HIS A 229 1.76 -19.41 13.52
N ARG A 230 1.33 -18.15 13.35
CA ARG A 230 1.70 -17.05 14.26
C ARG A 230 0.48 -16.29 14.78
N ASN A 231 0.54 -15.92 16.07
CA ASN A 231 -0.49 -15.11 16.73
C ASN A 231 -0.79 -13.78 16.02
N GLN A 232 0.21 -13.15 15.41
CA GLN A 232 0.03 -11.89 14.70
C GLN A 232 -0.85 -12.07 13.45
N ILE A 233 -0.67 -13.19 12.73
CA ILE A 233 -1.47 -13.53 11.55
C ILE A 233 -2.91 -13.80 11.96
N ALA A 234 -3.14 -14.55 13.04
CA ALA A 234 -4.47 -14.78 13.59
C ALA A 234 -5.19 -13.45 13.93
N LYS A 235 -4.49 -12.50 14.56
CA LYS A 235 -5.02 -11.16 14.86
C LYS A 235 -5.35 -10.34 13.62
N GLN A 236 -4.58 -10.46 12.56
CA GLN A 236 -4.84 -9.78 11.30
C GLN A 236 -6.03 -10.43 10.56
N ALA A 237 -6.07 -11.76 10.55
CA ALA A 237 -7.15 -12.53 9.93
C ALA A 237 -8.50 -12.22 10.57
N ILE A 238 -8.60 -12.26 11.90
CA ILE A 238 -9.86 -11.94 12.60
C ILE A 238 -10.34 -10.50 12.33
N LYS A 239 -9.41 -9.53 12.18
CA LYS A 239 -9.75 -8.16 11.79
C LYS A 239 -10.34 -8.09 10.37
N SER A 240 -9.76 -8.84 9.44
CA SER A 240 -10.22 -8.91 8.05
C SER A 240 -11.59 -9.58 7.95
N TYR A 241 -11.80 -10.67 8.66
CA TYR A 241 -13.07 -11.36 8.74
C TYR A 241 -14.16 -10.50 9.38
N ARG A 242 -13.87 -9.79 10.46
CA ARG A 242 -14.81 -8.85 11.09
C ARG A 242 -15.28 -7.76 10.12
N LYS A 243 -14.40 -7.27 9.25
CA LYS A 243 -14.78 -6.30 8.22
C LYS A 243 -15.73 -6.88 7.17
N VAL A 244 -15.56 -8.16 6.82
CA VAL A 244 -16.42 -8.84 5.82
C VAL A 244 -17.77 -9.23 6.40
N PHE A 245 -17.81 -9.67 7.65
CA PHE A 245 -19.02 -10.19 8.32
C PHE A 245 -19.79 -9.14 9.11
N GLY A 246 -19.16 -8.00 9.45
CA GLY A 246 -19.87 -6.89 10.12
C GLY A 246 -20.48 -7.22 11.50
N GLY A 247 -20.02 -8.28 12.16
CA GLY A 247 -20.57 -8.69 13.46
C GLY A 247 -21.70 -9.72 13.38
N SER A 248 -22.07 -10.20 12.20
CA SER A 248 -23.11 -11.24 12.03
C SER A 248 -22.69 -12.62 12.53
N VAL A 249 -21.39 -12.82 12.84
CA VAL A 249 -20.81 -14.08 13.28
C VAL A 249 -19.93 -13.82 14.51
N SER A 250 -20.02 -14.69 15.52
CA SER A 250 -19.15 -14.62 16.69
C SER A 250 -17.74 -15.13 16.35
N MET A 251 -16.70 -14.36 16.69
CA MET A 251 -15.31 -14.67 16.33
C MET A 251 -14.41 -14.64 17.55
N GLY A 252 -13.59 -15.69 17.73
CA GLY A 252 -12.66 -15.81 18.84
C GLY A 252 -11.30 -16.35 18.45
N MET A 253 -10.34 -16.22 19.36
CA MET A 253 -8.96 -16.68 19.18
C MET A 253 -8.64 -17.81 20.14
N VAL A 254 -7.95 -18.84 19.61
CA VAL A 254 -7.38 -19.95 20.40
C VAL A 254 -5.88 -20.01 20.13
N THR A 255 -5.12 -19.40 21.03
CA THR A 255 -3.66 -19.26 20.93
C THR A 255 -3.06 -19.36 22.33
N GLY A 256 -1.74 -19.33 22.46
CA GLY A 256 -1.09 -19.39 23.78
C GLY A 256 -1.54 -18.30 24.79
N LYS A 257 -2.18 -17.22 24.30
CA LYS A 257 -2.67 -16.09 25.13
C LYS A 257 -4.20 -16.00 25.20
N TYR A 258 -4.92 -16.58 24.25
CA TYR A 258 -6.36 -16.44 24.09
C TYR A 258 -7.01 -17.82 24.06
N GLN A 259 -8.10 -17.98 24.81
CA GLN A 259 -8.81 -19.27 25.01
C GLN A 259 -10.32 -19.12 24.78
N GLU A 260 -10.69 -18.54 23.64
CA GLU A 260 -12.09 -18.27 23.27
C GLU A 260 -12.64 -19.44 22.43
N TYR A 261 -12.96 -20.56 23.07
CA TYR A 261 -13.32 -21.82 22.41
C TYR A 261 -14.75 -21.89 21.85
N ASP A 262 -15.69 -21.11 22.40
CA ASP A 262 -17.13 -21.24 22.15
C ASP A 262 -17.65 -20.23 21.08
N LYS A 263 -16.80 -19.87 20.15
CA LYS A 263 -17.19 -18.97 19.05
C LYS A 263 -17.49 -19.76 17.77
N ASP A 264 -18.26 -19.14 16.87
CA ASP A 264 -18.59 -19.76 15.59
C ASP A 264 -17.34 -19.85 14.69
N TYR A 265 -16.58 -18.75 14.61
CA TYR A 265 -15.34 -18.69 13.87
C TYR A 265 -14.15 -18.63 14.83
N ILE A 266 -13.31 -19.65 14.78
CA ILE A 266 -12.14 -19.81 15.64
C ILE A 266 -10.87 -19.56 14.83
N PHE A 267 -10.05 -18.60 15.28
CA PHE A 267 -8.74 -18.30 14.71
C PHE A 267 -7.66 -18.89 15.64
N ALA A 268 -7.06 -19.98 15.23
CA ALA A 268 -6.14 -20.73 16.09
C ALA A 268 -4.72 -20.81 15.51
N THR A 269 -3.73 -20.85 16.41
CA THR A 269 -2.40 -21.28 15.99
C THR A 269 -2.31 -22.81 15.98
N ILE A 270 -1.65 -23.35 14.93
CA ILE A 270 -1.44 -24.80 14.79
C ILE A 270 -0.85 -25.39 16.05
N GLN A 271 0.19 -24.75 16.63
CA GLN A 271 0.84 -25.19 17.85
C GLN A 271 -0.11 -25.31 19.08
N THR A 272 -1.10 -24.41 19.17
CA THR A 272 -2.05 -24.46 20.30
C THR A 272 -3.12 -25.51 20.06
N LEU A 273 -3.61 -25.60 18.82
CA LEU A 273 -4.66 -26.58 18.49
C LEU A 273 -4.16 -28.02 18.53
N SER A 274 -2.88 -28.28 18.19
CA SER A 274 -2.27 -29.62 18.22
C SER A 274 -2.08 -30.19 19.62
N LYS A 275 -2.35 -29.40 20.65
CA LYS A 275 -2.35 -29.95 22.03
C LYS A 275 -3.59 -30.80 22.24
N GLU A 276 -3.39 -32.01 22.77
CA GLU A 276 -4.45 -33.01 23.02
C GLU A 276 -5.62 -32.39 23.79
N GLU A 277 -5.34 -31.64 24.87
CA GLU A 277 -6.35 -30.98 25.69
C GLU A 277 -7.20 -29.95 24.91
N THR A 278 -6.61 -29.29 23.90
CA THR A 278 -7.30 -28.31 23.06
C THR A 278 -8.11 -29.01 21.97
N LEU A 279 -7.52 -30.05 21.38
CA LEU A 279 -8.15 -30.80 20.29
C LEU A 279 -9.41 -31.56 20.81
N GLN A 280 -9.36 -32.15 22.00
CA GLN A 280 -10.49 -32.86 22.62
C GLN A 280 -11.70 -31.97 22.94
N ARG A 281 -11.52 -30.62 22.97
CA ARG A 281 -12.64 -29.68 23.16
C ARG A 281 -13.56 -29.60 21.95
N TYR A 282 -13.11 -30.02 20.78
CA TYR A 282 -13.88 -29.97 19.56
C TYR A 282 -14.23 -31.36 19.06
N SER A 283 -15.52 -31.59 18.77
CA SER A 283 -15.93 -32.79 18.06
C SER A 283 -15.42 -32.73 16.59
N ARG A 284 -15.25 -33.89 15.95
CA ARG A 284 -14.82 -33.99 14.54
C ARG A 284 -15.75 -33.27 13.58
N GLN A 285 -17.01 -33.06 13.93
CA GLN A 285 -18.04 -32.40 13.13
C GLN A 285 -18.31 -30.98 13.60
N ARG A 286 -17.45 -30.37 14.40
CA ARG A 286 -17.65 -29.04 14.96
C ARG A 286 -17.62 -27.93 13.90
N PHE A 287 -16.80 -28.09 12.87
CA PHE A 287 -16.56 -27.07 11.86
C PHE A 287 -17.05 -27.48 10.48
N ASP A 288 -17.74 -26.58 9.80
CA ASP A 288 -18.22 -26.76 8.42
C ASP A 288 -17.06 -26.58 7.42
N ALA A 289 -16.08 -25.76 7.77
CA ALA A 289 -14.89 -25.52 6.95
C ALA A 289 -13.65 -25.26 7.80
N ILE A 290 -12.50 -25.66 7.26
CA ILE A 290 -11.18 -25.39 7.83
C ILE A 290 -10.35 -24.61 6.79
N VAL A 291 -9.89 -23.43 7.17
CA VAL A 291 -9.01 -22.59 6.34
C VAL A 291 -7.59 -22.66 6.92
N ILE A 292 -6.62 -23.05 6.11
CA ILE A 292 -5.21 -23.10 6.49
C ILE A 292 -4.48 -21.99 5.71
N ASP A 293 -3.98 -20.98 6.42
CA ASP A 293 -3.22 -19.86 5.82
C ASP A 293 -1.71 -20.15 5.94
N GLU A 294 -0.96 -19.89 4.88
CA GLU A 294 0.48 -20.15 4.75
C GLU A 294 0.85 -21.65 4.94
N TYR A 295 0.42 -22.50 4.02
CA TYR A 295 0.85 -23.89 3.97
C TYR A 295 2.32 -23.98 3.53
N THR A 296 3.23 -24.21 4.48
CA THR A 296 4.59 -24.66 4.18
C THR A 296 4.54 -26.18 4.08
N ILE A 297 4.79 -26.74 2.90
CA ILE A 297 4.97 -28.19 2.74
C ILE A 297 6.27 -28.56 3.47
N ILE A 298 6.17 -28.98 4.72
CA ILE A 298 7.23 -29.75 5.38
C ILE A 298 7.04 -31.16 4.81
N GLY A 299 8.02 -31.64 4.05
CA GLY A 299 7.99 -32.99 3.51
C GLY A 299 7.74 -33.97 4.65
N LEU A 300 6.56 -34.58 4.66
CA LEU A 300 6.31 -35.80 5.40
C LEU A 300 7.09 -36.90 4.66
N SER A 301 8.19 -37.37 5.26
CA SER A 301 8.74 -38.66 4.92
C SER A 301 7.59 -39.66 4.97
N GLN A 302 7.45 -40.48 3.93
CA GLN A 302 6.59 -41.64 3.87
C GLN A 302 7.03 -42.66 4.98
N GLU A 303 6.48 -42.50 6.15
CA GLU A 303 6.47 -43.55 7.19
C GLU A 303 5.40 -43.21 8.22
N ALA A 304 4.17 -43.55 7.87
CA ALA A 304 3.10 -43.98 8.79
C ALA A 304 1.88 -44.36 7.92
N ALA A 305 1.93 -45.62 7.49
CA ALA A 305 0.73 -46.32 7.03
C ALA A 305 -0.18 -46.63 8.22
#